data_eb62aef3ccacdf637f45acc332e17e97
#
_entry.id   eb62aef3ccacdf637f45acc332e17e97
#
_cell.length_a   1.000
_cell.length_b   1.000
_cell.length_c   1.000
_cell.angle_alpha   90.00
_cell.angle_beta   90.00
_cell.angle_gamma   90.00
#
_symmetry.space_group_name_H-M   'P 1'
#
loop_
_entity.id
_entity.type
_entity.pdbx_description
1 polymer ?
#
loop_
_entity_poly.entity_id
_entity_poly.type
_entity_poly.pdbx_seq_one_letter_code
_entity_poly.pdbx_strand_id
1 'polypeptide(L)'
;MSMLEGIRIIDLTTVIFGPYATQMLADLGAEVIKVEAPGLGDVSRYLGNGIPDPTMGSIHLTVNRGKRSIALDLKKPEDAAVLRGLIAEADVFFHNVRGKAIARLGFDYESCRALKPDIIYVHGTGFGQDGPYADLQAYDDVIQAATGTTTLLPRVDGDPRPRYFPSLIADKIAGQFGAQAMLAALVHKLRTGEGQAVEVPMFECFASFMLTEHLRDDTLDPPIGPAGYPRQLDPTRQPFPTADGYLAIVPYTPDSTARLMGLLGSEGLLASPDYEAARAKGEHMALIYTEIAARTPAKTTAQWLEIFAANDIPAQPVRDLQDIRADPHLTATGFFRHRTHPDVGAYWEMQPPVKYGAAAPRDLGFAPKIDGDGDAIRAAIAARD
;
A
#
# COMPACT_ATOMS: atom_id res chain seq x y z
N MET A 1 -25.67 5.78 5.16
CA MET A 1 -25.21 5.61 3.77
C MET A 1 -23.72 5.57 3.79
N SER A 2 -23.09 4.57 3.18
CA SER A 2 -21.64 4.50 3.03
C SER A 2 -21.19 5.38 1.83
N MET A 3 -19.88 5.71 1.75
CA MET A 3 -19.37 6.63 0.72
C MET A 3 -19.59 6.12 -0.71
N LEU A 4 -19.48 4.80 -0.92
CA LEU A 4 -19.62 4.16 -2.23
C LEU A 4 -20.83 3.20 -2.29
N GLU A 5 -21.86 3.46 -1.49
CA GLU A 5 -23.09 2.67 -1.54
C GLU A 5 -23.74 2.76 -2.93
N GLY A 6 -24.07 1.60 -3.50
CA GLY A 6 -24.63 1.49 -4.86
C GLY A 6 -23.59 1.34 -5.96
N ILE A 7 -22.29 1.52 -5.67
CA ILE A 7 -21.19 1.25 -6.64
C ILE A 7 -20.88 -0.23 -6.63
N ARG A 8 -20.84 -0.84 -7.82
CA ARG A 8 -20.49 -2.26 -8.03
C ARG A 8 -19.18 -2.39 -8.80
N ILE A 9 -18.27 -3.19 -8.25
CA ILE A 9 -16.94 -3.46 -8.81
C ILE A 9 -16.80 -4.95 -9.07
N ILE A 10 -16.45 -5.31 -10.30
CA ILE A 10 -16.04 -6.67 -10.66
C ILE A 10 -14.53 -6.73 -10.59
N ASP A 11 -14.04 -7.54 -9.68
CA ASP A 11 -12.61 -7.69 -9.34
C ASP A 11 -12.08 -9.01 -9.92
N LEU A 12 -11.46 -8.97 -11.10
CA LEU A 12 -10.76 -10.10 -11.74
C LEU A 12 -9.24 -9.97 -11.51
N THR A 13 -8.83 -9.46 -10.35
CA THR A 13 -7.42 -9.30 -10.00
C THR A 13 -6.95 -10.41 -9.06
N THR A 14 -5.63 -10.62 -9.00
CA THR A 14 -4.99 -11.62 -8.15
C THR A 14 -3.80 -11.05 -7.40
N VAL A 15 -3.31 -11.78 -6.41
CA VAL A 15 -2.15 -11.53 -5.54
C VAL A 15 -2.43 -10.39 -4.55
N ILE A 16 -1.80 -9.21 -4.71
CA ILE A 16 -1.87 -8.10 -3.76
C ILE A 16 -2.35 -6.82 -4.43
N PHE A 17 -1.72 -6.39 -5.49
CA PHE A 17 -1.93 -5.10 -6.15
C PHE A 17 -3.42 -4.76 -6.34
N GLY A 18 -4.12 -5.54 -7.15
CA GLY A 18 -5.54 -5.30 -7.44
C GLY A 18 -6.45 -5.60 -6.26
N PRO A 19 -6.32 -6.76 -5.56
CA PRO A 19 -7.15 -7.06 -4.39
C PRO A 19 -7.03 -6.02 -3.28
N TYR A 20 -5.85 -5.42 -3.07
CA TYR A 20 -5.66 -4.33 -2.10
C TYR A 20 -6.37 -3.04 -2.54
N ALA A 21 -6.33 -2.70 -3.82
CA ALA A 21 -7.07 -1.56 -4.37
C ALA A 21 -8.59 -1.71 -4.17
N THR A 22 -9.14 -2.86 -4.57
CA THR A 22 -10.59 -3.12 -4.46
C THR A 22 -11.05 -3.30 -3.02
N GLN A 23 -10.17 -3.77 -2.12
CA GLN A 23 -10.42 -3.78 -0.68
C GLN A 23 -10.66 -2.38 -0.12
N MET A 24 -9.89 -1.38 -0.54
CA MET A 24 -10.09 0.01 -0.08
C MET A 24 -11.47 0.54 -0.50
N LEU A 25 -11.96 0.17 -1.68
CA LEU A 25 -13.28 0.59 -2.14
C LEU A 25 -14.40 -0.21 -1.43
N ALA A 26 -14.18 -1.49 -1.14
CA ALA A 26 -15.08 -2.28 -0.29
C ALA A 26 -15.21 -1.67 1.11
N ASP A 27 -14.11 -1.22 1.71
CA ASP A 27 -14.11 -0.50 2.99
C ASP A 27 -14.92 0.79 2.96
N LEU A 28 -14.99 1.47 1.81
CA LEU A 28 -15.80 2.64 1.57
C LEU A 28 -17.28 2.31 1.24
N GLY A 29 -17.61 1.04 1.06
CA GLY A 29 -18.98 0.58 0.88
C GLY A 29 -19.37 0.13 -0.52
N ALA A 30 -18.44 0.05 -1.46
CA ALA A 30 -18.72 -0.56 -2.75
C ALA A 30 -19.04 -2.06 -2.59
N GLU A 31 -19.94 -2.58 -3.42
CA GLU A 31 -20.11 -4.01 -3.61
C GLU A 31 -18.98 -4.53 -4.52
N VAL A 32 -18.11 -5.36 -3.97
CA VAL A 32 -17.00 -5.95 -4.74
C VAL A 32 -17.27 -7.44 -4.95
N ILE A 33 -17.35 -7.86 -6.20
CA ILE A 33 -17.47 -9.28 -6.60
C ILE A 33 -16.13 -9.72 -7.16
N LYS A 34 -15.44 -10.58 -6.40
CA LYS A 34 -14.17 -11.17 -6.80
C LYS A 34 -14.43 -12.38 -7.68
N VAL A 35 -13.91 -12.33 -8.91
CA VAL A 35 -13.97 -13.43 -9.88
C VAL A 35 -12.65 -14.19 -9.83
N GLU A 36 -12.72 -15.50 -9.63
CA GLU A 36 -11.56 -16.35 -9.42
C GLU A 36 -11.57 -17.57 -10.33
N ALA A 37 -10.40 -18.18 -10.55
CA ALA A 37 -10.33 -19.45 -11.26
C ALA A 37 -10.91 -20.59 -10.38
N PRO A 38 -11.67 -21.54 -10.95
CA PRO A 38 -12.17 -22.69 -10.19
C PRO A 38 -11.04 -23.53 -9.59
N GLY A 39 -11.27 -24.04 -8.41
CA GLY A 39 -10.36 -24.94 -7.68
C GLY A 39 -9.28 -24.22 -6.90
N LEU A 40 -8.37 -23.49 -7.57
CA LEU A 40 -7.26 -22.82 -6.90
C LEU A 40 -7.60 -21.40 -6.41
N GLY A 41 -8.43 -20.69 -7.13
CA GLY A 41 -8.72 -19.29 -6.79
C GLY A 41 -7.50 -18.37 -6.96
N ASP A 42 -7.45 -17.34 -6.12
CA ASP A 42 -6.33 -16.42 -6.04
C ASP A 42 -5.16 -17.02 -5.25
N VAL A 43 -3.93 -16.85 -5.72
CA VAL A 43 -2.73 -17.34 -5.03
C VAL A 43 -2.56 -16.74 -3.62
N SER A 44 -3.09 -15.55 -3.37
CA SER A 44 -3.10 -14.94 -2.03
C SER A 44 -3.76 -15.82 -0.96
N ARG A 45 -4.63 -16.73 -1.38
CA ARG A 45 -5.29 -17.72 -0.50
C ARG A 45 -4.31 -18.68 0.17
N TYR A 46 -3.16 -18.93 -0.46
CA TYR A 46 -2.15 -19.88 0.01
C TYR A 46 -0.95 -19.20 0.67
N LEU A 47 -0.99 -17.87 0.80
CA LEU A 47 0.05 -17.11 1.49
C LEU A 47 -0.28 -17.00 2.98
N GLY A 48 0.36 -17.85 3.76
CA GLY A 48 0.19 -18.01 5.22
C GLY A 48 0.22 -19.50 5.62
N ASN A 49 0.72 -19.78 6.81
CA ASN A 49 0.87 -21.14 7.32
C ASN A 49 -0.01 -21.35 8.56
N GLY A 50 -0.44 -22.61 8.79
CA GLY A 50 -1.12 -23.02 10.01
C GLY A 50 -2.56 -22.54 10.16
N ILE A 51 -3.19 -22.07 9.10
CA ILE A 51 -4.60 -21.67 9.08
C ILE A 51 -5.48 -22.92 8.93
N PRO A 52 -6.58 -23.06 9.70
CA PRO A 52 -7.45 -24.24 9.64
C PRO A 52 -7.97 -24.57 8.24
N ASP A 53 -8.42 -23.56 7.49
CA ASP A 53 -8.75 -23.71 6.06
C ASP A 53 -7.56 -23.25 5.22
N PRO A 54 -6.86 -24.15 4.50
CA PRO A 54 -5.67 -23.81 3.73
C PRO A 54 -5.95 -22.88 2.53
N THR A 55 -7.21 -22.65 2.17
CA THR A 55 -7.64 -21.73 1.12
C THR A 55 -7.93 -20.31 1.63
N MET A 56 -7.74 -20.07 2.92
CA MET A 56 -8.06 -18.81 3.60
C MET A 56 -6.81 -18.14 4.19
N GLY A 57 -5.71 -18.11 3.44
CA GLY A 57 -4.43 -17.55 3.86
C GLY A 57 -4.52 -16.15 4.45
N SER A 58 -3.59 -15.81 5.36
CA SER A 58 -3.62 -14.54 6.10
C SER A 58 -3.65 -13.30 5.20
N ILE A 59 -2.97 -13.34 4.06
CA ILE A 59 -3.01 -12.25 3.08
C ILE A 59 -4.40 -12.15 2.46
N HIS A 60 -5.02 -13.28 2.08
CA HIS A 60 -6.38 -13.29 1.54
C HIS A 60 -7.38 -12.67 2.54
N LEU A 61 -7.29 -13.06 3.82
CA LEU A 61 -8.12 -12.48 4.88
C LEU A 61 -7.96 -10.96 4.99
N THR A 62 -6.76 -10.45 4.75
CA THR A 62 -6.45 -9.02 4.89
C THR A 62 -6.97 -8.18 3.72
N VAL A 63 -6.83 -8.68 2.47
CA VAL A 63 -7.10 -7.86 1.28
C VAL A 63 -8.43 -8.21 0.57
N ASN A 64 -9.27 -9.09 1.16
CA ASN A 64 -10.54 -9.49 0.53
C ASN A 64 -11.75 -9.47 1.49
N ARG A 65 -11.62 -8.88 2.69
CA ARG A 65 -12.77 -8.78 3.59
C ARG A 65 -13.92 -8.01 2.95
N GLY A 66 -15.14 -8.45 3.20
CA GLY A 66 -16.34 -7.79 2.72
C GLY A 66 -16.61 -7.92 1.23
N LYS A 67 -15.78 -8.64 0.48
CA LYS A 67 -16.04 -9.01 -0.90
C LYS A 67 -16.95 -10.24 -0.97
N ARG A 68 -17.58 -10.43 -2.13
CA ARG A 68 -18.25 -11.66 -2.53
C ARG A 68 -17.34 -12.42 -3.49
N SER A 69 -17.43 -13.75 -3.54
CA SER A 69 -16.59 -14.57 -4.43
C SER A 69 -17.43 -15.46 -5.33
N ILE A 70 -17.05 -15.49 -6.61
CA ILE A 70 -17.55 -16.42 -7.62
C ILE A 70 -16.37 -17.04 -8.38
N ALA A 71 -16.40 -18.36 -8.58
CA ALA A 71 -15.41 -19.06 -9.40
C ALA A 71 -15.94 -19.27 -10.83
N LEU A 72 -15.19 -18.79 -11.82
CA LEU A 72 -15.53 -18.89 -13.26
C LEU A 72 -14.34 -19.37 -14.06
N ASP A 73 -14.55 -20.42 -14.87
CA ASP A 73 -13.61 -20.83 -15.92
C ASP A 73 -13.92 -20.05 -17.21
N LEU A 74 -13.25 -18.93 -17.39
CA LEU A 74 -13.51 -18.03 -18.52
C LEU A 74 -13.24 -18.65 -19.91
N LYS A 75 -12.73 -19.88 -19.98
CA LYS A 75 -12.62 -20.66 -21.22
C LYS A 75 -13.93 -21.36 -21.55
N LYS A 76 -14.85 -21.48 -20.61
CA LYS A 76 -16.16 -22.09 -20.82
C LYS A 76 -17.17 -20.99 -21.20
N PRO A 77 -17.93 -21.19 -22.31
CA PRO A 77 -18.89 -20.18 -22.75
C PRO A 77 -19.93 -19.78 -21.70
N GLU A 78 -20.39 -20.74 -20.91
CA GLU A 78 -21.37 -20.54 -19.86
C GLU A 78 -20.83 -19.65 -18.73
N ASP A 79 -19.61 -19.88 -18.27
CA ASP A 79 -18.96 -19.06 -17.23
C ASP A 79 -18.60 -17.66 -17.77
N ALA A 80 -18.15 -17.58 -19.02
CA ALA A 80 -17.91 -16.31 -19.70
C ALA A 80 -19.21 -15.50 -19.87
N ALA A 81 -20.36 -16.15 -20.06
CA ALA A 81 -21.66 -15.48 -20.10
C ALA A 81 -22.01 -14.85 -18.74
N VAL A 82 -21.75 -15.56 -17.63
CA VAL A 82 -21.96 -15.00 -16.28
C VAL A 82 -21.11 -13.75 -16.07
N LEU A 83 -19.81 -13.77 -16.45
CA LEU A 83 -18.96 -12.59 -16.33
C LEU A 83 -19.47 -11.42 -17.21
N ARG A 84 -19.96 -11.67 -18.43
CA ARG A 84 -20.59 -10.64 -19.26
C ARG A 84 -21.81 -10.02 -18.56
N GLY A 85 -22.66 -10.83 -17.95
CA GLY A 85 -23.80 -10.36 -17.18
C GLY A 85 -23.39 -9.49 -15.98
N LEU A 86 -22.32 -9.89 -15.28
CA LEU A 86 -21.77 -9.10 -14.16
C LEU A 86 -21.23 -7.74 -14.65
N ILE A 87 -20.48 -7.70 -15.77
CA ILE A 87 -19.94 -6.46 -16.33
C ILE A 87 -21.05 -5.52 -16.79
N ALA A 88 -22.11 -6.06 -17.38
CA ALA A 88 -23.26 -5.25 -17.83
C ALA A 88 -23.94 -4.45 -16.68
N GLU A 89 -23.75 -4.87 -15.44
CA GLU A 89 -24.30 -4.23 -14.24
C GLU A 89 -23.26 -3.49 -13.39
N ALA A 90 -21.99 -3.53 -13.79
CA ALA A 90 -20.90 -2.98 -13.01
C ALA A 90 -20.68 -1.48 -13.29
N ASP A 91 -20.16 -0.77 -12.32
CA ASP A 91 -19.57 0.55 -12.51
C ASP A 91 -18.10 0.43 -12.91
N VAL A 92 -17.41 -0.54 -12.34
CA VAL A 92 -15.98 -0.78 -12.56
C VAL A 92 -15.73 -2.26 -12.85
N PHE A 93 -14.93 -2.53 -13.86
CA PHE A 93 -14.31 -3.83 -14.10
C PHE A 93 -12.79 -3.67 -13.97
N PHE A 94 -12.20 -4.34 -13.00
CA PHE A 94 -10.76 -4.28 -12.73
C PHE A 94 -10.11 -5.65 -12.90
N HIS A 95 -9.05 -5.72 -13.68
CA HIS A 95 -8.25 -6.94 -13.86
C HIS A 95 -6.75 -6.63 -13.92
N ASN A 96 -5.93 -7.63 -13.63
CA ASN A 96 -4.48 -7.62 -13.85
C ASN A 96 -4.00 -8.77 -14.75
N VAL A 97 -4.91 -9.27 -15.57
CA VAL A 97 -4.63 -10.25 -16.63
C VAL A 97 -3.92 -9.55 -17.79
N ARG A 98 -2.91 -10.20 -18.38
CA ARG A 98 -2.17 -9.62 -19.53
C ARG A 98 -3.10 -9.24 -20.66
N GLY A 99 -2.87 -8.08 -21.29
CA GLY A 99 -3.74 -7.52 -22.32
C GLY A 99 -4.08 -8.48 -23.46
N LYS A 100 -3.09 -9.21 -24.02
CA LYS A 100 -3.31 -10.23 -25.04
C LYS A 100 -4.16 -11.42 -24.56
N ALA A 101 -4.11 -11.75 -23.26
CA ALA A 101 -4.86 -12.88 -22.72
C ALA A 101 -6.32 -12.48 -22.44
N ILE A 102 -6.56 -11.32 -21.86
CA ILE A 102 -7.91 -10.82 -21.58
C ILE A 102 -8.68 -10.56 -22.90
N ALA A 103 -8.01 -10.04 -23.93
CA ALA A 103 -8.59 -9.84 -25.25
C ALA A 103 -9.01 -11.17 -25.91
N ARG A 104 -8.19 -12.23 -25.82
CA ARG A 104 -8.57 -13.56 -26.33
C ARG A 104 -9.77 -14.17 -25.60
N LEU A 105 -10.02 -13.76 -24.37
CA LEU A 105 -11.19 -14.18 -23.59
C LEU A 105 -12.42 -13.32 -23.91
N GLY A 106 -12.28 -12.24 -24.71
CA GLY A 106 -13.37 -11.34 -25.08
C GLY A 106 -13.78 -10.36 -23.98
N PHE A 107 -12.82 -9.95 -23.14
CA PHE A 107 -13.01 -9.00 -22.04
C PHE A 107 -12.00 -7.84 -22.10
N ASP A 108 -11.55 -7.46 -23.30
CA ASP A 108 -10.85 -6.18 -23.52
C ASP A 108 -11.82 -4.98 -23.36
N TYR A 109 -11.25 -3.78 -23.36
CA TYR A 109 -12.04 -2.56 -23.15
C TYR A 109 -13.21 -2.41 -24.11
N GLU A 110 -12.99 -2.60 -25.43
CA GLU A 110 -14.04 -2.41 -26.43
C GLU A 110 -15.16 -3.46 -26.26
N SER A 111 -14.81 -4.70 -25.95
CA SER A 111 -15.78 -5.76 -25.67
C SER A 111 -16.59 -5.44 -24.41
N CYS A 112 -15.97 -4.95 -23.34
CA CYS A 112 -16.66 -4.55 -22.10
C CYS A 112 -17.52 -3.30 -22.31
N ARG A 113 -17.04 -2.32 -23.06
CA ARG A 113 -17.79 -1.10 -23.42
C ARG A 113 -19.02 -1.39 -24.25
N ALA A 114 -18.96 -2.40 -25.11
CA ALA A 114 -20.13 -2.84 -25.87
C ALA A 114 -21.25 -3.41 -24.97
N LEU A 115 -20.90 -4.05 -23.84
CA LEU A 115 -21.83 -4.54 -22.83
C LEU A 115 -22.37 -3.42 -21.94
N LYS A 116 -21.49 -2.48 -21.55
CA LYS A 116 -21.78 -1.39 -20.63
C LYS A 116 -21.06 -0.12 -21.13
N PRO A 117 -21.72 0.76 -21.89
CA PRO A 117 -21.10 1.94 -22.52
C PRO A 117 -20.40 2.90 -21.57
N ASP A 118 -20.85 2.98 -20.33
CA ASP A 118 -20.29 3.82 -19.25
C ASP A 118 -19.40 3.04 -18.26
N ILE A 119 -18.90 1.86 -18.66
CA ILE A 119 -18.00 1.07 -17.81
C ILE A 119 -16.66 1.80 -17.56
N ILE A 120 -16.22 1.77 -16.32
CA ILE A 120 -14.84 2.11 -15.97
C ILE A 120 -14.04 0.82 -16.04
N TYR A 121 -13.19 0.71 -17.07
CA TYR A 121 -12.35 -0.45 -17.29
C TYR A 121 -10.95 -0.20 -16.77
N VAL A 122 -10.54 -0.92 -15.74
CA VAL A 122 -9.24 -0.71 -15.08
C VAL A 122 -8.31 -1.88 -15.41
N HIS A 123 -7.16 -1.59 -15.97
CA HIS A 123 -6.12 -2.57 -16.25
C HIS A 123 -4.90 -2.30 -15.38
N GLY A 124 -4.66 -3.18 -14.38
CA GLY A 124 -3.44 -3.20 -13.59
C GLY A 124 -2.33 -3.91 -14.35
N THR A 125 -1.27 -3.21 -14.70
CA THR A 125 -0.14 -3.72 -15.47
C THR A 125 1.15 -3.70 -14.67
N GLY A 126 2.13 -4.50 -15.06
CA GLY A 126 3.47 -4.41 -14.47
C GLY A 126 4.22 -3.16 -14.93
N PHE A 127 4.14 -2.89 -16.23
CA PHE A 127 4.76 -1.75 -16.91
C PHE A 127 3.76 -1.09 -17.84
N GLY A 128 3.93 0.20 -18.08
CA GLY A 128 3.11 0.97 -19.03
C GLY A 128 3.09 0.34 -20.41
N GLN A 129 1.89 0.28 -21.02
CA GLN A 129 1.69 -0.47 -22.26
C GLN A 129 2.27 0.25 -23.48
N ASP A 130 2.62 1.52 -23.36
CA ASP A 130 3.29 2.31 -24.41
C ASP A 130 4.82 2.15 -24.39
N GLY A 131 5.37 1.48 -23.38
CA GLY A 131 6.80 1.32 -23.18
C GLY A 131 7.39 0.02 -23.73
N PRO A 132 8.72 -0.08 -23.81
CA PRO A 132 9.41 -1.27 -24.31
C PRO A 132 9.24 -2.51 -23.40
N TYR A 133 8.76 -2.34 -22.16
CA TYR A 133 8.56 -3.41 -21.19
C TYR A 133 7.12 -3.91 -21.11
N ALA A 134 6.21 -3.43 -21.95
CA ALA A 134 4.77 -3.72 -21.92
C ALA A 134 4.42 -5.22 -21.83
N ASP A 135 5.17 -6.08 -22.51
CA ASP A 135 4.95 -7.54 -22.53
C ASP A 135 5.70 -8.29 -21.40
N LEU A 136 6.53 -7.61 -20.59
CA LEU A 136 7.31 -8.26 -19.53
C LEU A 136 6.44 -8.61 -18.33
N GLN A 137 6.82 -9.69 -17.65
CA GLN A 137 6.21 -10.06 -16.38
C GLN A 137 6.79 -9.19 -15.26
N ALA A 138 5.93 -8.76 -14.35
CA ALA A 138 6.33 -8.02 -13.17
C ALA A 138 5.70 -8.61 -11.91
N TYR A 139 6.49 -8.59 -10.86
CA TYR A 139 6.12 -8.81 -9.47
C TYR A 139 6.83 -7.76 -8.63
N ASP A 140 6.46 -7.61 -7.38
CA ASP A 140 7.00 -6.62 -6.46
C ASP A 140 8.54 -6.50 -6.51
N ASP A 141 9.26 -7.61 -6.35
CA ASP A 141 10.73 -7.64 -6.35
C ASP A 141 11.33 -7.15 -7.69
N VAL A 142 10.70 -7.50 -8.82
CA VAL A 142 11.14 -7.04 -10.15
C VAL A 142 11.01 -5.53 -10.26
N ILE A 143 9.91 -4.98 -9.76
CA ILE A 143 9.65 -3.54 -9.78
C ILE A 143 10.58 -2.80 -8.81
N GLN A 144 10.82 -3.33 -7.60
CA GLN A 144 11.81 -2.75 -6.68
C GLN A 144 13.21 -2.69 -7.31
N ALA A 145 13.61 -3.74 -8.03
CA ALA A 145 14.90 -3.76 -8.72
C ALA A 145 14.94 -2.74 -9.87
N ALA A 146 13.90 -2.72 -10.70
CA ALA A 146 13.83 -1.86 -11.89
C ALA A 146 13.78 -0.35 -11.55
N THR A 147 13.18 0.03 -10.41
CA THR A 147 13.09 1.43 -9.95
C THR A 147 14.34 1.92 -9.21
N GLY A 148 15.36 1.08 -9.04
CA GLY A 148 16.57 1.43 -8.32
C GLY A 148 16.43 1.41 -6.78
N THR A 149 15.29 1.08 -6.24
CA THR A 149 15.02 1.01 -4.79
C THR A 149 15.99 0.08 -4.07
N THR A 150 16.38 -1.03 -4.71
CA THR A 150 17.34 -1.99 -4.15
C THR A 150 18.74 -1.42 -3.92
N THR A 151 19.06 -0.26 -4.50
CA THR A 151 20.36 0.41 -4.36
C THR A 151 20.41 1.45 -3.24
N LEU A 152 19.29 1.71 -2.55
CA LEU A 152 19.22 2.73 -1.50
C LEU A 152 19.95 2.29 -0.23
N LEU A 153 19.71 1.07 0.27
CA LEU A 153 20.41 0.55 1.45
C LEU A 153 21.93 0.47 1.26
N PRO A 154 22.47 -0.01 0.12
CA PRO A 154 23.89 0.09 -0.21
C PRO A 154 24.48 1.48 -0.05
N ARG A 155 23.74 2.52 -0.41
CA ARG A 155 24.19 3.91 -0.29
C ARG A 155 24.18 4.41 1.16
N VAL A 156 23.39 3.79 2.05
CA VAL A 156 23.33 4.14 3.47
C VAL A 156 24.45 3.47 4.27
N ASP A 157 24.64 2.15 4.11
CA ASP A 157 25.51 1.38 4.99
C ASP A 157 26.86 0.94 4.34
N GLY A 158 27.02 1.23 3.04
CA GLY A 158 28.26 0.92 2.30
C GLY A 158 28.41 -0.55 1.87
N ASP A 159 27.47 -1.45 2.22
CA ASP A 159 27.44 -2.80 1.64
C ASP A 159 26.96 -2.71 0.18
N PRO A 160 27.81 -2.99 -0.82
CA PRO A 160 27.50 -2.74 -2.23
C PRO A 160 26.42 -3.67 -2.80
N ARG A 161 26.00 -4.68 -2.05
CA ARG A 161 25.00 -5.65 -2.50
C ARG A 161 23.61 -5.03 -2.53
N PRO A 162 22.91 -5.02 -3.69
CA PRO A 162 21.52 -4.60 -3.78
C PRO A 162 20.61 -5.44 -2.87
N ARG A 163 19.65 -4.80 -2.20
CA ARG A 163 18.74 -5.46 -1.26
C ARG A 163 17.32 -4.94 -1.44
N TYR A 164 16.38 -5.86 -1.39
CA TYR A 164 14.95 -5.49 -1.37
C TYR A 164 14.58 -4.81 -0.06
N PHE A 165 13.64 -3.88 -0.14
CA PHE A 165 12.90 -3.48 1.03
C PHE A 165 11.97 -4.65 1.43
N PRO A 166 12.01 -5.12 2.69
CA PRO A 166 11.36 -6.38 3.08
C PRO A 166 9.83 -6.19 3.25
N SER A 167 9.16 -5.80 2.20
CA SER A 167 7.70 -5.61 2.12
C SER A 167 7.26 -5.65 0.66
N LEU A 168 6.05 -6.10 0.39
CA LEU A 168 5.39 -6.00 -0.92
C LEU A 168 5.00 -4.53 -1.19
N ILE A 169 6.01 -3.66 -1.26
CA ILE A 169 5.82 -2.20 -1.27
C ILE A 169 5.34 -1.69 -2.62
N ALA A 170 5.85 -2.23 -3.72
CA ALA A 170 5.45 -1.84 -5.07
C ALA A 170 3.99 -2.24 -5.34
N ASP A 171 3.59 -3.46 -4.97
CA ASP A 171 2.20 -3.92 -5.05
C ASP A 171 1.24 -3.01 -4.27
N LYS A 172 1.59 -2.66 -3.03
CA LYS A 172 0.73 -1.84 -2.18
C LYS A 172 0.63 -0.40 -2.67
N ILE A 173 1.72 0.19 -3.14
CA ILE A 173 1.72 1.53 -3.72
C ILE A 173 0.90 1.56 -5.00
N ALA A 174 1.11 0.62 -5.93
CA ALA A 174 0.29 0.51 -7.13
C ALA A 174 -1.19 0.27 -6.79
N GLY A 175 -1.49 -0.51 -5.74
CA GLY A 175 -2.85 -0.69 -5.23
C GLY A 175 -3.50 0.62 -4.75
N GLN A 176 -2.75 1.48 -4.06
CA GLN A 176 -3.23 2.81 -3.67
C GLN A 176 -3.50 3.71 -4.89
N PHE A 177 -2.60 3.72 -5.88
CA PHE A 177 -2.84 4.43 -7.15
C PHE A 177 -4.06 3.85 -7.88
N GLY A 178 -4.25 2.52 -7.87
CA GLY A 178 -5.42 1.85 -8.44
C GLY A 178 -6.73 2.28 -7.77
N ALA A 179 -6.76 2.34 -6.45
CA ALA A 179 -7.92 2.85 -5.70
C ALA A 179 -8.19 4.33 -6.02
N GLN A 180 -7.15 5.16 -6.05
CA GLN A 180 -7.27 6.58 -6.43
C GLN A 180 -7.78 6.75 -7.86
N ALA A 181 -7.27 5.97 -8.80
CA ALA A 181 -7.66 6.01 -10.21
C ALA A 181 -9.14 5.60 -10.39
N MET A 182 -9.59 4.54 -9.71
CA MET A 182 -11.01 4.14 -9.71
C MET A 182 -11.90 5.24 -9.13
N LEU A 183 -11.53 5.86 -8.01
CA LEU A 183 -12.30 6.97 -7.42
C LEU A 183 -12.35 8.18 -8.35
N ALA A 184 -11.24 8.56 -8.99
CA ALA A 184 -11.20 9.65 -9.95
C ALA A 184 -12.09 9.37 -11.18
N ALA A 185 -12.04 8.15 -11.70
CA ALA A 185 -12.89 7.73 -12.82
C ALA A 185 -14.38 7.67 -12.44
N LEU A 186 -14.71 7.24 -11.21
CA LEU A 186 -16.09 7.29 -10.69
C LEU A 186 -16.60 8.73 -10.58
N VAL A 187 -15.78 9.66 -10.07
CA VAL A 187 -16.16 11.09 -10.03
C VAL A 187 -16.37 11.64 -11.44
N HIS A 188 -15.52 11.28 -12.41
CA HIS A 188 -15.72 11.65 -13.80
C HIS A 188 -17.05 11.11 -14.34
N LYS A 189 -17.30 9.81 -14.17
CA LYS A 189 -18.55 9.16 -14.58
C LYS A 189 -19.79 9.81 -13.96
N LEU A 190 -19.76 10.10 -12.66
CA LEU A 190 -20.87 10.77 -11.96
C LEU A 190 -21.17 12.18 -12.49
N ARG A 191 -20.17 12.88 -13.02
CA ARG A 191 -20.30 14.24 -13.56
C ARG A 191 -20.67 14.30 -15.03
N THR A 192 -20.27 13.30 -15.82
CA THR A 192 -20.40 13.30 -17.28
C THR A 192 -21.30 12.21 -17.82
N GLY A 193 -21.52 11.15 -17.06
CA GLY A 193 -22.17 9.93 -17.52
C GLY A 193 -21.26 9.01 -18.34
N GLU A 194 -19.98 9.34 -18.50
CA GLU A 194 -19.05 8.63 -19.37
C GLU A 194 -18.11 7.72 -18.59
N GLY A 195 -17.98 6.46 -19.05
CA GLY A 195 -16.94 5.54 -18.61
C GLY A 195 -15.62 5.77 -19.38
N GLN A 196 -14.57 5.04 -18.98
CA GLN A 196 -13.25 5.14 -19.62
C GLN A 196 -12.37 3.93 -19.36
N ALA A 197 -11.36 3.72 -20.21
CA ALA A 197 -10.24 2.86 -19.88
C ALA A 197 -9.25 3.60 -18.97
N VAL A 198 -8.75 2.86 -17.98
CA VAL A 198 -7.75 3.35 -17.01
C VAL A 198 -6.63 2.32 -16.93
N GLU A 199 -5.41 2.73 -17.14
CA GLU A 199 -4.23 1.90 -16.94
C GLU A 199 -3.54 2.29 -15.64
N VAL A 200 -3.14 1.28 -14.84
CA VAL A 200 -2.40 1.48 -13.59
C VAL A 200 -1.11 0.66 -13.67
N PRO A 201 -0.02 1.24 -14.18
CA PRO A 201 1.25 0.54 -14.32
C PRO A 201 2.05 0.57 -13.02
N MET A 202 2.39 -0.61 -12.46
CA MET A 202 3.06 -0.72 -11.16
C MET A 202 4.43 -0.05 -11.17
N PHE A 203 5.19 -0.19 -12.25
CA PHE A 203 6.54 0.38 -12.37
C PHE A 203 6.51 1.90 -12.29
N GLU A 204 5.68 2.56 -13.09
CA GLU A 204 5.57 4.01 -13.12
C GLU A 204 4.96 4.56 -11.83
N CYS A 205 3.96 3.88 -11.26
CA CYS A 205 3.38 4.24 -9.96
C CYS A 205 4.45 4.19 -8.86
N PHE A 206 5.22 3.12 -8.80
CA PHE A 206 6.24 2.96 -7.77
C PHE A 206 7.46 3.86 -8.02
N ALA A 207 7.88 4.04 -9.27
CA ALA A 207 8.91 5.00 -9.63
C ALA A 207 8.53 6.43 -9.23
N SER A 208 7.30 6.87 -9.53
CA SER A 208 6.79 8.16 -9.11
C SER A 208 6.83 8.36 -7.60
N PHE A 209 6.44 7.32 -6.83
CA PHE A 209 6.50 7.35 -5.37
C PHE A 209 7.94 7.50 -4.85
N MET A 210 8.87 6.69 -5.36
CA MET A 210 10.26 6.67 -4.92
C MET A 210 11.05 7.90 -5.36
N LEU A 211 10.80 8.41 -6.55
CA LEU A 211 11.53 9.55 -7.12
C LEU A 211 11.02 10.90 -6.60
N THR A 212 9.94 10.95 -5.83
CA THR A 212 9.40 12.19 -5.25
C THR A 212 10.49 12.98 -4.50
N GLU A 213 11.33 12.31 -3.72
CA GLU A 213 12.48 12.93 -3.05
C GLU A 213 13.83 12.52 -3.65
N HIS A 214 13.92 11.31 -4.25
CA HIS A 214 15.20 10.79 -4.73
C HIS A 214 15.62 11.30 -6.13
N LEU A 215 14.73 11.87 -6.92
CA LEU A 215 15.12 12.52 -8.17
C LEU A 215 16.01 13.75 -7.92
N ARG A 216 15.65 14.58 -6.96
CA ARG A 216 16.40 15.69 -6.39
C ARG A 216 17.17 16.55 -7.41
N ASP A 217 18.51 16.53 -7.36
CA ASP A 217 19.40 17.38 -8.17
C ASP A 217 19.45 16.94 -9.64
N ASP A 218 19.01 15.71 -9.92
CA ASP A 218 18.79 15.17 -11.27
C ASP A 218 17.47 15.66 -11.91
N THR A 219 16.65 16.40 -11.17
CA THR A 219 15.40 17.00 -11.69
C THR A 219 15.67 18.08 -12.74
N LEU A 220 16.83 18.73 -12.70
CA LEU A 220 17.17 19.83 -13.59
C LEU A 220 17.85 19.33 -14.87
N ASP A 221 17.71 20.08 -15.97
CA ASP A 221 18.39 19.84 -17.24
C ASP A 221 19.27 21.06 -17.62
N PRO A 222 20.61 20.94 -17.60
CA PRO A 222 21.39 19.77 -17.17
C PRO A 222 21.32 19.55 -15.66
N PRO A 223 21.52 18.27 -15.18
CA PRO A 223 21.53 17.95 -13.75
C PRO A 223 22.62 18.74 -13.01
N ILE A 224 22.31 19.21 -11.80
CA ILE A 224 23.26 19.91 -10.92
C ILE A 224 23.91 18.98 -9.88
N GLY A 225 23.46 17.73 -9.81
CA GLY A 225 23.99 16.70 -8.92
C GLY A 225 23.32 15.35 -9.13
N PRO A 226 23.74 14.31 -8.44
CA PRO A 226 23.19 12.97 -8.58
C PRO A 226 21.81 12.84 -7.96
N ALA A 227 21.02 11.86 -8.45
CA ALA A 227 19.84 11.37 -7.80
C ALA A 227 20.18 10.75 -6.42
N GLY A 228 19.26 10.92 -5.47
CA GLY A 228 19.39 10.45 -4.09
C GLY A 228 19.24 11.59 -3.09
N TYR A 229 18.34 11.42 -2.12
CA TYR A 229 18.11 12.44 -1.09
C TYR A 229 19.13 12.27 0.06
N PRO A 230 20.12 13.16 0.21
CA PRO A 230 21.25 12.96 1.13
C PRO A 230 20.84 12.69 2.56
N ARG A 231 19.80 13.39 3.07
CA ARG A 231 19.32 13.17 4.44
C ARG A 231 18.81 11.74 4.67
N GLN A 232 18.18 11.13 3.67
CA GLN A 232 17.69 9.75 3.78
C GLN A 232 18.81 8.73 3.62
N LEU A 233 19.88 9.13 2.92
CA LEU A 233 21.03 8.29 2.65
C LEU A 233 22.18 8.49 3.65
N ASP A 234 22.01 9.36 4.66
CA ASP A 234 22.98 9.60 5.71
C ASP A 234 23.07 8.36 6.64
N PRO A 235 24.23 7.72 6.77
CA PRO A 235 24.43 6.54 7.61
C PRO A 235 24.21 6.83 9.10
N THR A 236 24.37 8.07 9.54
CA THR A 236 24.16 8.48 10.95
C THR A 236 22.67 8.69 11.30
N ARG A 237 21.81 8.80 10.28
CA ARG A 237 20.38 8.94 10.45
C ARG A 237 19.72 7.58 10.72
N GLN A 238 19.85 7.12 11.95
CA GLN A 238 19.29 5.85 12.42
C GLN A 238 18.45 6.09 13.70
N PRO A 239 17.64 5.12 14.12
CA PRO A 239 17.10 5.15 15.47
C PRO A 239 18.23 5.21 16.50
N PHE A 240 18.08 6.07 17.51
CA PHE A 240 19.11 6.36 18.50
C PHE A 240 19.04 5.37 19.66
N PRO A 241 20.17 4.81 20.13
CA PRO A 241 20.18 3.90 21.27
C PRO A 241 19.78 4.62 22.56
N THR A 242 19.14 3.91 23.47
CA THR A 242 18.87 4.32 24.85
C THR A 242 19.47 3.30 25.82
N ALA A 243 19.32 3.49 27.12
CA ALA A 243 19.79 2.51 28.09
C ALA A 243 19.12 1.12 27.96
N ASP A 244 17.92 1.05 27.36
CA ASP A 244 17.08 -0.16 27.31
C ASP A 244 16.41 -0.42 25.95
N GLY A 245 16.77 0.32 24.90
CA GLY A 245 16.18 0.16 23.58
C GLY A 245 16.62 1.22 22.58
N TYR A 246 15.68 1.69 21.76
CA TYR A 246 15.94 2.71 20.74
C TYR A 246 14.78 3.70 20.64
N LEU A 247 15.11 4.94 20.23
CA LEU A 247 14.16 6.02 19.93
C LEU A 247 14.35 6.56 18.51
N ALA A 248 13.25 6.84 17.85
CA ALA A 248 13.22 7.78 16.72
C ALA A 248 13.05 9.20 17.31
N ILE A 249 13.96 10.11 16.99
CA ILE A 249 13.94 11.52 17.44
C ILE A 249 14.15 12.40 16.22
N VAL A 250 13.29 13.40 16.00
CA VAL A 250 13.36 14.27 14.80
C VAL A 250 13.37 15.75 15.22
N PRO A 251 14.55 16.38 15.38
CA PRO A 251 14.66 17.82 15.55
C PRO A 251 14.50 18.52 14.20
N TYR A 252 13.28 18.94 13.87
CA TYR A 252 12.93 19.38 12.50
C TYR A 252 13.26 20.85 12.24
N THR A 253 13.26 21.70 13.27
CA THR A 253 13.53 23.13 13.15
C THR A 253 14.80 23.51 13.90
N PRO A 254 15.45 24.64 13.55
CA PRO A 254 16.59 25.17 14.32
C PRO A 254 16.28 25.27 15.82
N ASP A 255 15.08 25.76 16.20
CA ASP A 255 14.67 25.91 17.58
C ASP A 255 14.50 24.57 18.29
N SER A 256 13.90 23.57 17.63
CA SER A 256 13.78 22.23 18.19
C SER A 256 15.14 21.54 18.32
N THR A 257 16.06 21.80 17.37
CA THR A 257 17.44 21.32 17.45
C THR A 257 18.19 21.94 18.64
N ALA A 258 18.10 23.26 18.80
CA ALA A 258 18.74 23.95 19.94
C ALA A 258 18.19 23.43 21.29
N ARG A 259 16.87 23.27 21.38
CA ARG A 259 16.20 22.74 22.56
C ARG A 259 16.61 21.29 22.85
N LEU A 260 16.68 20.44 21.84
CA LEU A 260 17.17 19.06 21.98
C LEU A 260 18.63 19.03 22.46
N MET A 261 19.51 19.83 21.87
CA MET A 261 20.92 19.90 22.30
C MET A 261 21.02 20.36 23.75
N GLY A 262 20.19 21.31 24.21
CA GLY A 262 20.09 21.70 25.61
C GLY A 262 19.67 20.56 26.52
N LEU A 263 18.65 19.79 26.15
CA LEU A 263 18.19 18.63 26.94
C LEU A 263 19.23 17.51 27.01
N LEU A 264 20.11 17.42 26.02
CA LEU A 264 21.21 16.45 25.95
C LEU A 264 22.50 16.96 26.64
N GLY A 265 22.55 18.23 27.10
CA GLY A 265 23.76 18.86 27.61
C GLY A 265 24.84 19.04 26.57
N SER A 266 24.45 19.36 25.35
CA SER A 266 25.34 19.45 24.18
C SER A 266 25.19 20.77 23.42
N GLU A 267 24.78 21.84 24.13
CA GLU A 267 24.57 23.19 23.55
C GLU A 267 25.82 23.71 22.83
N GLY A 268 26.99 23.37 23.36
CA GLY A 268 28.29 23.77 22.78
C GLY A 268 28.53 23.25 21.37
N LEU A 269 27.87 22.18 20.95
CA LEU A 269 28.00 21.67 19.58
C LEU A 269 27.59 22.72 18.56
N LEU A 270 26.47 23.39 18.78
CA LEU A 270 25.89 24.36 17.81
C LEU A 270 26.74 25.62 17.64
N ALA A 271 27.64 25.91 18.61
CA ALA A 271 28.59 27.02 18.56
C ALA A 271 30.01 26.58 18.18
N SER A 272 30.21 25.30 17.88
CA SER A 272 31.53 24.76 17.54
C SER A 272 31.98 25.15 16.13
N PRO A 273 33.30 25.37 15.89
CA PRO A 273 33.82 25.61 14.55
C PRO A 273 33.49 24.48 13.56
N ASP A 274 33.48 23.23 14.03
CA ASP A 274 33.16 22.06 13.21
C ASP A 274 31.71 22.08 12.72
N TYR A 275 30.78 22.45 13.61
CA TYR A 275 29.38 22.60 13.25
C TYR A 275 29.17 23.71 12.20
N GLU A 276 29.78 24.87 12.38
CA GLU A 276 29.70 25.97 11.43
C GLU A 276 30.30 25.60 10.07
N ALA A 277 31.45 24.91 10.05
CA ALA A 277 32.07 24.41 8.83
C ALA A 277 31.18 23.38 8.11
N ALA A 278 30.57 22.45 8.85
CA ALA A 278 29.63 21.45 8.31
C ALA A 278 28.34 22.10 7.81
N ARG A 279 27.83 23.12 8.53
CA ARG A 279 26.64 23.87 8.15
C ARG A 279 26.82 24.60 6.82
N ALA A 280 27.99 25.19 6.60
CA ALA A 280 28.31 25.86 5.34
C ALA A 280 28.30 24.90 4.13
N LYS A 281 28.51 23.60 4.38
CA LYS A 281 28.43 22.53 3.37
C LYS A 281 27.08 21.80 3.31
N GLY A 282 26.16 22.08 4.24
CA GLY A 282 24.89 21.35 4.37
C GLY A 282 25.03 19.96 5.02
N GLU A 283 26.15 19.66 5.70
CA GLU A 283 26.49 18.36 6.30
C GLU A 283 26.30 18.33 7.82
N HIS A 284 25.85 19.41 8.45
CA HIS A 284 25.74 19.57 9.91
C HIS A 284 24.81 18.57 10.60
N MET A 285 23.84 17.98 9.88
CA MET A 285 22.91 17.02 10.47
C MET A 285 23.61 15.73 10.92
N ALA A 286 24.67 15.30 10.24
CA ALA A 286 25.47 14.14 10.67
C ALA A 286 26.08 14.34 12.05
N LEU A 287 26.58 15.55 12.36
CA LEU A 287 27.12 15.89 13.70
C LEU A 287 26.00 15.85 14.75
N ILE A 288 24.81 16.39 14.43
CA ILE A 288 23.65 16.34 15.33
C ILE A 288 23.25 14.90 15.62
N TYR A 289 23.11 14.05 14.60
CA TYR A 289 22.74 12.64 14.78
C TYR A 289 23.78 11.87 15.58
N THR A 290 25.07 12.10 15.32
CA THR A 290 26.16 11.51 16.08
C THR A 290 26.10 11.90 17.56
N GLU A 291 25.86 13.17 17.87
CA GLU A 291 25.77 13.66 19.23
C GLU A 291 24.53 13.10 19.96
N ILE A 292 23.39 13.03 19.28
CA ILE A 292 22.17 12.40 19.85
C ILE A 292 22.48 10.94 20.21
N ALA A 293 23.08 10.17 19.29
CA ALA A 293 23.41 8.78 19.53
C ALA A 293 24.40 8.58 20.70
N ALA A 294 25.30 9.54 20.92
CA ALA A 294 26.26 9.50 22.02
C ALA A 294 25.61 9.81 23.39
N ARG A 295 24.57 10.63 23.44
CA ARG A 295 23.95 11.09 24.69
C ARG A 295 22.75 10.29 25.15
N THR A 296 21.96 9.76 24.22
CA THR A 296 20.71 9.06 24.56
C THR A 296 20.89 7.77 25.36
N PRO A 297 22.02 7.03 25.35
CA PRO A 297 22.23 5.91 26.27
C PRO A 297 22.24 6.25 27.76
N ALA A 298 22.33 7.53 28.12
CA ALA A 298 22.34 7.98 29.53
C ALA A 298 21.02 7.76 30.26
N LYS A 299 19.90 7.54 29.57
CA LYS A 299 18.58 7.33 30.19
C LYS A 299 17.80 6.23 29.45
N THR A 300 16.77 5.72 30.13
CA THR A 300 15.85 4.76 29.52
C THR A 300 14.96 5.40 28.46
N THR A 301 14.40 4.60 27.57
CA THR A 301 13.43 5.01 26.56
C THR A 301 12.26 5.79 27.21
N ALA A 302 11.71 5.27 28.29
CA ALA A 302 10.58 5.91 29.00
C ALA A 302 10.96 7.29 29.56
N GLN A 303 12.14 7.42 30.19
CA GLN A 303 12.61 8.69 30.74
C GLN A 303 12.81 9.75 29.64
N TRP A 304 13.35 9.35 28.47
CA TRP A 304 13.51 10.28 27.36
C TRP A 304 12.17 10.71 26.77
N LEU A 305 11.22 9.79 26.62
CA LEU A 305 9.89 10.12 26.09
C LEU A 305 9.16 11.14 26.97
N GLU A 306 9.26 11.02 28.30
CA GLU A 306 8.70 12.00 29.23
C GLU A 306 9.36 13.38 29.05
N ILE A 307 10.70 13.43 29.01
CA ILE A 307 11.45 14.68 28.80
C ILE A 307 11.10 15.31 27.45
N PHE A 308 11.07 14.53 26.37
CA PHE A 308 10.80 15.04 25.03
C PHE A 308 9.35 15.51 24.87
N ALA A 309 8.39 14.80 25.44
CA ALA A 309 6.99 15.22 25.42
C ALA A 309 6.78 16.56 26.17
N ALA A 310 7.46 16.76 27.30
CA ALA A 310 7.39 18.01 28.06
C ALA A 310 8.06 19.21 27.35
N ASN A 311 8.86 18.95 26.32
CA ASN A 311 9.64 19.97 25.60
C ASN A 311 9.32 20.04 24.09
N ASP A 312 8.20 19.49 23.65
CA ASP A 312 7.76 19.48 22.23
C ASP A 312 8.83 18.94 21.27
N ILE A 313 9.55 17.90 21.66
CA ILE A 313 10.49 17.18 20.79
C ILE A 313 9.77 15.93 20.24
N PRO A 314 9.59 15.83 18.92
CA PRO A 314 8.98 14.63 18.32
C PRO A 314 9.86 13.41 18.55
N ALA A 315 9.34 12.44 19.31
CA ALA A 315 10.02 11.18 19.56
C ALA A 315 9.03 10.02 19.70
N GLN A 316 9.45 8.84 19.29
CA GLN A 316 8.69 7.59 19.48
C GLN A 316 9.66 6.42 19.76
N PRO A 317 9.26 5.43 20.57
CA PRO A 317 10.06 4.24 20.78
C PRO A 317 10.08 3.39 19.52
N VAL A 318 11.21 2.75 19.24
CA VAL A 318 11.25 1.69 18.23
C VAL A 318 10.58 0.46 18.82
N ARG A 319 9.57 -0.05 18.12
CA ARG A 319 8.82 -1.24 18.52
C ARG A 319 9.24 -2.45 17.69
N ASP A 320 9.21 -3.62 18.31
CA ASP A 320 9.25 -4.87 17.54
C ASP A 320 7.95 -5.06 16.77
N LEU A 321 8.05 -5.64 15.58
CA LEU A 321 6.87 -5.93 14.74
C LEU A 321 5.87 -6.85 15.46
N GLN A 322 6.34 -7.76 16.31
CA GLN A 322 5.49 -8.68 17.07
C GLN A 322 4.63 -7.95 18.11
N ASP A 323 5.10 -6.80 18.62
CA ASP A 323 4.43 -6.04 19.67
C ASP A 323 3.48 -4.97 19.12
N ILE A 324 3.48 -4.73 17.80
CA ILE A 324 2.70 -3.63 17.19
C ILE A 324 1.20 -3.71 17.49
N ARG A 325 0.64 -4.92 17.63
CA ARG A 325 -0.76 -5.12 17.95
C ARG A 325 -1.12 -4.65 19.38
N ALA A 326 -0.17 -4.67 20.29
CA ALA A 326 -0.32 -4.18 21.67
C ALA A 326 0.00 -2.68 21.81
N ASP A 327 0.27 -1.96 20.73
CA ASP A 327 0.53 -0.53 20.77
C ASP A 327 -0.64 0.21 21.44
N PRO A 328 -0.40 1.07 22.44
CA PRO A 328 -1.45 1.75 23.18
C PRO A 328 -2.35 2.64 22.31
N HIS A 329 -1.78 3.31 21.31
CA HIS A 329 -2.56 4.16 20.40
C HIS A 329 -3.44 3.33 19.45
N LEU A 330 -2.88 2.28 18.83
CA LEU A 330 -3.64 1.40 17.95
C LEU A 330 -4.73 0.63 18.72
N THR A 331 -4.47 0.28 19.98
CA THR A 331 -5.47 -0.32 20.89
C THR A 331 -6.59 0.68 21.20
N ALA A 332 -6.24 1.90 21.63
CA ALA A 332 -7.21 2.94 21.99
C ALA A 332 -8.06 3.39 20.78
N THR A 333 -7.50 3.41 19.57
CA THR A 333 -8.22 3.75 18.34
C THR A 333 -9.05 2.61 17.77
N GLY A 334 -8.91 1.39 18.31
CA GLY A 334 -9.60 0.20 17.82
C GLY A 334 -9.14 -0.24 16.42
N PHE A 335 -7.86 0.06 16.07
CA PHE A 335 -7.32 -0.27 14.75
C PHE A 335 -7.27 -1.77 14.51
N PHE A 336 -7.02 -2.58 15.54
CA PHE A 336 -7.13 -4.03 15.48
C PHE A 336 -8.43 -4.47 16.15
N ARG A 337 -9.28 -5.18 15.42
CA ARG A 337 -10.52 -5.77 15.92
C ARG A 337 -10.40 -7.29 16.00
N HIS A 338 -10.67 -7.83 17.18
CA HIS A 338 -10.78 -9.29 17.35
C HIS A 338 -12.13 -9.77 16.80
N ARG A 339 -12.09 -10.74 15.89
CA ARG A 339 -13.28 -11.33 15.27
C ARG A 339 -13.20 -12.84 15.22
N THR A 340 -14.32 -13.49 15.04
CA THR A 340 -14.41 -14.93 14.80
C THR A 340 -14.95 -15.17 13.39
N HIS A 341 -14.07 -15.58 12.48
CA HIS A 341 -14.46 -15.96 11.13
C HIS A 341 -15.09 -17.36 11.18
N PRO A 342 -16.20 -17.62 10.43
CA PRO A 342 -16.89 -18.91 10.48
C PRO A 342 -16.01 -20.11 10.09
N ASP A 343 -15.02 -19.90 9.24
CA ASP A 343 -14.20 -20.98 8.67
C ASP A 343 -12.78 -21.05 9.24
N VAL A 344 -12.23 -19.95 9.74
CA VAL A 344 -10.84 -19.93 10.26
C VAL A 344 -10.76 -19.70 11.77
N GLY A 345 -11.90 -19.41 12.42
CA GLY A 345 -11.93 -19.15 13.86
C GLY A 345 -11.51 -17.72 14.23
N ALA A 346 -10.95 -17.57 15.42
CA ALA A 346 -10.57 -16.26 15.96
C ALA A 346 -9.36 -15.67 15.21
N TYR A 347 -9.47 -14.40 14.81
CA TYR A 347 -8.39 -13.66 14.13
C TYR A 347 -8.45 -12.16 14.44
N TRP A 348 -7.36 -11.45 14.14
CA TRP A 348 -7.27 -10.01 14.25
C TRP A 348 -7.43 -9.36 12.88
N GLU A 349 -8.38 -8.46 12.78
CA GLU A 349 -8.70 -7.70 11.57
C GLU A 349 -8.22 -6.26 11.73
N MET A 350 -7.46 -5.77 10.76
CA MET A 350 -7.11 -4.35 10.67
C MET A 350 -8.33 -3.57 10.17
N GLN A 351 -8.68 -2.49 10.87
CA GLN A 351 -9.75 -1.59 10.45
C GLN A 351 -9.23 -0.58 9.42
N PRO A 352 -10.12 -0.01 8.57
CA PRO A 352 -9.76 1.09 7.69
C PRO A 352 -9.14 2.23 8.49
N PRO A 353 -7.95 2.74 8.08
CA PRO A 353 -7.25 3.77 8.86
C PRO A 353 -7.90 5.15 8.76
N VAL A 354 -8.66 5.41 7.69
CA VAL A 354 -9.30 6.69 7.43
C VAL A 354 -10.71 6.71 8.03
N LYS A 355 -11.03 7.77 8.78
CA LYS A 355 -12.34 7.98 9.40
C LYS A 355 -13.08 9.11 8.68
N TYR A 356 -14.31 8.84 8.26
CA TYR A 356 -15.15 9.82 7.58
C TYR A 356 -16.25 10.31 8.52
N GLY A 357 -16.33 11.61 8.75
CA GLY A 357 -17.31 12.19 9.68
C GLY A 357 -18.78 11.99 9.26
N ALA A 358 -19.04 11.81 7.96
CA ALA A 358 -20.38 11.59 7.43
C ALA A 358 -20.79 10.10 7.34
N ALA A 359 -19.88 9.16 7.63
CA ALA A 359 -20.14 7.73 7.57
C ALA A 359 -20.09 7.11 8.95
N ALA A 360 -21.13 6.34 9.30
CA ALA A 360 -21.08 5.50 10.50
C ALA A 360 -20.10 4.33 10.32
N PRO A 361 -19.46 3.85 11.41
CA PRO A 361 -18.72 2.61 11.38
C PRO A 361 -19.58 1.46 10.83
N ARG A 362 -19.00 0.69 9.93
CA ARG A 362 -19.70 -0.38 9.23
C ARG A 362 -19.09 -1.73 9.60
N ASP A 363 -19.88 -2.79 9.64
CA ASP A 363 -19.35 -4.15 9.58
C ASP A 363 -18.93 -4.45 8.13
N LEU A 364 -17.65 -4.71 7.95
CA LEU A 364 -17.05 -4.92 6.63
C LEU A 364 -17.30 -6.34 6.08
N GLY A 365 -17.94 -7.22 6.88
CA GLY A 365 -18.04 -8.65 6.53
C GLY A 365 -16.72 -9.40 6.69
N PHE A 366 -16.67 -10.61 6.14
CA PHE A 366 -15.48 -11.46 6.14
C PHE A 366 -14.91 -11.59 4.73
N ALA A 367 -13.67 -12.06 4.63
CA ALA A 367 -13.13 -12.50 3.35
C ALA A 367 -13.86 -13.79 2.90
N PRO A 368 -14.30 -13.88 1.64
CA PRO A 368 -15.13 -15.00 1.20
C PRO A 368 -14.29 -16.26 0.92
N LYS A 369 -14.91 -17.42 1.07
CA LYS A 369 -14.41 -18.68 0.46
C LYS A 369 -14.44 -18.60 -1.06
N ILE A 370 -13.65 -19.48 -1.70
CA ILE A 370 -13.75 -19.66 -3.17
C ILE A 370 -15.19 -20.06 -3.50
N ASP A 371 -15.78 -19.34 -4.46
CA ASP A 371 -17.17 -19.56 -4.91
C ASP A 371 -18.23 -19.49 -3.81
N GLY A 372 -17.90 -18.87 -2.66
CA GLY A 372 -18.81 -18.84 -1.50
C GLY A 372 -20.14 -18.14 -1.77
N ASP A 373 -20.20 -17.28 -2.77
CA ASP A 373 -21.40 -16.57 -3.21
C ASP A 373 -21.84 -16.98 -4.62
N GLY A 374 -21.18 -17.99 -5.22
CA GLY A 374 -21.34 -18.34 -6.63
C GLY A 374 -22.76 -18.65 -7.05
N ASP A 375 -23.45 -19.50 -6.29
CA ASP A 375 -24.84 -19.88 -6.60
C ASP A 375 -25.78 -18.70 -6.58
N ALA A 376 -25.66 -17.83 -5.57
CA ALA A 376 -26.49 -16.62 -5.44
C ALA A 376 -26.20 -15.62 -6.55
N ILE A 377 -24.94 -15.46 -6.96
CA ILE A 377 -24.54 -14.57 -8.05
C ILE A 377 -25.05 -15.11 -9.39
N ARG A 378 -24.85 -16.41 -9.68
CA ARG A 378 -25.37 -17.04 -10.93
C ARG A 378 -26.87 -16.94 -11.03
N ALA A 379 -27.60 -17.22 -9.94
CA ALA A 379 -29.05 -17.10 -9.89
C ALA A 379 -29.52 -15.65 -10.16
N ALA A 380 -28.82 -14.67 -9.60
CA ALA A 380 -29.16 -13.25 -9.82
C ALA A 380 -28.96 -12.81 -11.26
N ILE A 381 -27.94 -13.32 -11.97
CA ILE A 381 -27.73 -13.03 -13.39
C ILE A 381 -28.80 -13.76 -14.23
N ALA A 382 -29.03 -15.06 -14.01
CA ALA A 382 -30.00 -15.84 -14.78
C ALA A 382 -31.48 -15.36 -14.62
N ALA A 383 -31.81 -14.67 -13.54
CA ALA A 383 -33.16 -14.12 -13.34
C ALA A 383 -33.47 -12.88 -14.20
N ARG A 384 -32.52 -12.37 -14.96
CA ARG A 384 -32.59 -11.13 -15.76
C ARG A 384 -32.59 -11.37 -17.28
N ASP A 385 -32.18 -12.60 -17.69
CA ASP A 385 -32.33 -13.10 -19.04
C ASP A 385 -33.77 -13.62 -19.27
#